data_ad83a323602d309ea9275ed149b5007d
#
_entry.id   ad83a323602d309ea9275ed149b5007d
#
_cell.length_a   1.000
_cell.length_b   1.000
_cell.length_c   1.000
_cell.angle_alpha   90.00
_cell.angle_beta   90.00
_cell.angle_gamma   90.00
#
_symmetry.space_group_name_H-M   'P 1'
#
loop_
_entity.id
_entity.type
_entity.pdbx_description
1 polymer ?
#
loop_
_entity_poly.entity_id
_entity_poly.type
_entity_poly.pdbx_seq_one_letter_code
_entity_poly.pdbx_strand_id
1 'polypeptide(L)'
;MKPRSMTLMMLRRRGAFSGCVPLAVVYLLGAAAAAQQPAASAPAPSAAQAPGRGRGPQPVDSRVQIRMHHFAEMNEDIPYALFVSSKVRKDKRAPMIVTLHGIGGTHTTMMRPNAIDLAEAGGYILLAPMGYNPRGWYGAPAPRGRRGAPPAPNQAPNAAAAIPAPNGAAAVPAAPPNTAAAPPQGRRGALPPGLLNNPNDPPNLRELSEKETLEVIDLVRKEFKVDDHRTYLMGHSMGGAGTLYLAIKYPQRWAAVAALAPAAFTVDREGLGKIPKMPIMLVHGDMDTVVPVTVGRAWAEAMKSVPMKTYQYIEVPGGDHGTVIGSHQAEIFAFFAKHSR
;
A
#
# COMPACT_ATOMS: atom_id res chain seq x y z
N MET A 1 32.42 17.23 58.36
CA MET A 1 33.52 18.16 58.14
C MET A 1 33.49 18.62 56.71
N LYS A 2 33.15 19.88 56.47
CA LYS A 2 33.42 20.73 55.31
C LYS A 2 34.92 21.12 55.34
N PRO A 3 35.55 21.80 54.35
CA PRO A 3 34.96 22.54 53.19
C PRO A 3 35.88 22.69 51.94
N ARG A 4 35.35 23.44 50.94
CA ARG A 4 35.92 24.52 50.09
C ARG A 4 36.95 24.12 49.02
N SER A 5 37.06 24.75 47.82
CA SER A 5 36.90 26.12 47.34
C SER A 5 36.99 26.09 45.81
N MET A 6 36.13 26.72 45.01
CA MET A 6 36.22 28.09 44.42
C MET A 6 37.54 28.48 43.75
N THR A 7 37.45 28.86 42.44
CA THR A 7 38.07 30.02 41.80
C THR A 7 37.85 29.88 40.29
N LEU A 8 37.03 30.61 39.59
CA LEU A 8 36.89 32.02 39.18
C LEU A 8 38.13 32.60 38.51
N MET A 9 38.05 33.05 37.29
CA MET A 9 38.50 34.30 36.67
C MET A 9 38.52 34.18 35.14
N MET A 10 37.66 34.93 34.45
CA MET A 10 37.82 36.28 33.88
C MET A 10 38.92 36.34 32.82
N LEU A 11 38.83 36.99 31.74
CA LEU A 11 38.14 38.15 31.14
C LEU A 11 38.86 38.55 29.83
N ARG A 12 38.14 39.16 28.89
CA ARG A 12 38.58 40.12 27.85
C ARG A 12 39.25 39.55 26.57
N ARG A 13 39.00 39.99 25.35
CA ARG A 13 38.82 41.39 24.89
C ARG A 13 38.12 41.43 23.53
N ARG A 14 37.49 42.53 23.30
CA ARG A 14 36.89 43.15 22.13
C ARG A 14 37.86 43.32 20.97
N GLY A 15 37.30 43.31 19.75
CA GLY A 15 37.92 43.84 18.52
C GLY A 15 36.86 44.08 17.49
N ALA A 16 36.28 45.30 17.47
CA ALA A 16 35.46 45.81 16.39
C ALA A 16 36.37 46.30 15.28
N PHE A 17 36.09 45.93 14.05
CA PHE A 17 36.53 46.68 12.86
C PHE A 17 35.35 46.92 11.93
N SER A 18 35.00 48.20 11.91
CA SER A 18 34.10 48.85 10.99
C SER A 18 34.84 49.07 9.67
N GLY A 19 34.28 48.72 8.57
CA GLY A 19 34.79 49.02 7.23
C GLY A 19 33.64 49.23 6.28
N CYS A 20 33.21 50.48 6.18
CA CYS A 20 32.35 50.99 5.09
C CYS A 20 33.12 51.02 3.78
N VAL A 21 32.55 50.48 2.71
CA VAL A 21 32.92 50.78 1.29
C VAL A 21 31.67 51.11 0.53
N PRO A 22 31.68 52.19 -0.29
CA PRO A 22 30.46 52.81 -0.83
C PRO A 22 29.93 52.13 -2.09
N LEU A 23 28.62 52.25 -2.25
CA LEU A 23 27.87 51.92 -3.43
C LEU A 23 28.28 52.82 -4.59
N ALA A 24 28.76 52.25 -5.70
CA ALA A 24 28.80 52.92 -6.99
C ALA A 24 27.62 52.32 -7.86
N VAL A 25 26.63 53.16 -8.06
CA VAL A 25 25.51 52.90 -9.02
C VAL A 25 26.01 53.26 -10.41
N VAL A 26 26.13 52.25 -11.26
CA VAL A 26 26.33 52.46 -12.70
C VAL A 26 25.03 52.09 -13.43
N TYR A 27 24.32 53.12 -13.91
CA TYR A 27 23.22 52.94 -14.86
C TYR A 27 23.81 52.65 -16.23
N LEU A 28 23.58 51.44 -16.77
CA LEU A 28 23.74 51.12 -18.17
C LEU A 28 22.37 50.85 -18.77
N LEU A 29 21.89 51.80 -19.56
CA LEU A 29 20.78 51.66 -20.48
C LEU A 29 21.20 50.67 -21.60
N GLY A 30 20.68 49.47 -21.56
CA GLY A 30 20.82 48.48 -22.63
C GLY A 30 19.45 48.17 -23.24
N ALA A 31 19.30 48.44 -24.52
CA ALA A 31 18.12 48.20 -25.31
C ALA A 31 17.65 46.76 -25.26
N ALA A 32 16.36 46.54 -24.95
CA ALA A 32 15.72 45.26 -25.01
C ALA A 32 15.48 44.81 -26.45
N ALA A 33 16.27 43.85 -26.93
CA ALA A 33 15.89 43.05 -28.08
C ALA A 33 15.01 41.90 -27.59
N ALA A 34 13.71 41.94 -27.95
CA ALA A 34 12.77 40.88 -27.71
C ALA A 34 13.15 39.66 -28.58
N ALA A 35 13.83 38.69 -27.98
CA ALA A 35 13.96 37.34 -28.56
C ALA A 35 12.67 36.58 -28.30
N GLN A 36 11.90 36.32 -29.35
CA GLN A 36 10.76 35.38 -29.32
C GLN A 36 11.27 33.98 -29.01
N GLN A 37 10.93 33.45 -27.84
CA GLN A 37 11.08 32.04 -27.53
C GLN A 37 10.10 31.23 -28.39
N PRO A 38 10.53 30.10 -29.00
CA PRO A 38 9.60 29.21 -29.67
C PRO A 38 8.68 28.57 -28.60
N ALA A 39 7.38 28.60 -28.91
CA ALA A 39 6.35 27.98 -28.07
C ALA A 39 6.69 26.51 -27.81
N ALA A 40 6.79 26.13 -26.52
CA ALA A 40 6.92 24.75 -26.12
C ALA A 40 5.68 24.00 -26.61
N SER A 41 5.88 23.03 -27.50
CA SER A 41 4.85 22.09 -27.94
C SER A 41 4.31 21.35 -26.75
N ALA A 42 2.98 21.41 -26.55
CA ALA A 42 2.28 20.61 -25.55
C ALA A 42 2.61 19.11 -25.75
N PRO A 43 2.80 18.34 -24.66
CA PRO A 43 3.00 16.90 -24.79
C PRO A 43 1.76 16.27 -25.41
N ALA A 44 1.96 15.45 -26.44
CA ALA A 44 0.92 14.67 -27.08
C ALA A 44 0.17 13.83 -26.02
N PRO A 45 -1.18 13.65 -26.13
CA PRO A 45 -1.90 12.80 -25.22
C PRO A 45 -1.35 11.38 -25.31
N SER A 46 -0.92 10.85 -24.17
CA SER A 46 -0.48 9.45 -24.04
C SER A 46 -1.59 8.55 -24.56
N ALA A 47 -1.27 7.74 -25.57
CA ALA A 47 -2.19 6.78 -26.16
C ALA A 47 -2.78 5.91 -25.04
N ALA A 48 -4.11 5.98 -24.88
CA ALA A 48 -4.86 5.10 -23.99
C ALA A 48 -4.50 3.65 -24.32
N GLN A 49 -3.83 2.97 -23.41
CA GLN A 49 -3.51 1.56 -23.55
C GLN A 49 -4.82 0.77 -23.60
N ALA A 50 -5.03 0.06 -24.70
CA ALA A 50 -6.15 -0.84 -24.87
C ALA A 50 -6.24 -1.84 -23.69
N PRO A 51 -7.46 -2.25 -23.26
CA PRO A 51 -7.64 -3.20 -22.16
C PRO A 51 -6.88 -4.48 -22.46
N GLY A 52 -5.86 -4.78 -21.66
CA GLY A 52 -4.93 -5.87 -21.88
C GLY A 52 -5.64 -7.21 -21.87
N ARG A 53 -5.51 -7.94 -22.97
CA ARG A 53 -5.72 -9.40 -23.01
C ARG A 53 -4.95 -10.01 -21.84
N GLY A 54 -5.58 -10.91 -21.10
CA GLY A 54 -5.02 -11.54 -19.91
C GLY A 54 -3.55 -11.93 -20.12
N ARG A 55 -2.65 -11.23 -19.44
CA ARG A 55 -1.22 -11.56 -19.44
C ARG A 55 -1.08 -12.92 -18.77
N GLY A 56 -0.53 -13.90 -19.49
CA GLY A 56 -0.05 -15.15 -18.89
C GLY A 56 0.87 -14.88 -17.69
N PRO A 57 1.21 -15.91 -16.92
CA PRO A 57 2.07 -15.74 -15.74
C PRO A 57 3.36 -14.98 -16.16
N GLN A 58 3.60 -13.83 -15.52
CA GLN A 58 4.83 -13.08 -15.78
C GLN A 58 6.02 -13.90 -15.27
N PRO A 59 7.13 -13.98 -16.02
CA PRO A 59 8.32 -14.63 -15.51
C PRO A 59 8.76 -13.97 -14.20
N VAL A 60 9.10 -14.78 -13.22
CA VAL A 60 9.62 -14.30 -11.94
C VAL A 60 11.00 -13.67 -12.20
N ASP A 61 11.27 -12.52 -11.58
CA ASP A 61 12.57 -11.86 -11.65
C ASP A 61 13.68 -12.84 -11.21
N SER A 62 14.75 -12.96 -11.97
CA SER A 62 15.83 -13.92 -11.73
C SER A 62 16.58 -13.71 -10.40
N ARG A 63 16.41 -12.54 -9.78
CA ARG A 63 16.97 -12.22 -8.46
C ARG A 63 16.16 -12.84 -7.31
N VAL A 64 14.94 -13.30 -7.58
CA VAL A 64 14.05 -13.91 -6.59
C VAL A 64 14.39 -15.38 -6.43
N GLN A 65 14.59 -15.80 -5.20
CA GLN A 65 14.82 -17.19 -4.83
C GLN A 65 13.48 -17.83 -4.43
N ILE A 66 13.15 -18.97 -5.05
CA ILE A 66 12.04 -19.80 -4.59
C ILE A 66 12.63 -20.86 -3.66
N ARG A 67 12.13 -20.88 -2.43
CA ARG A 67 12.59 -21.77 -1.38
C ARG A 67 11.44 -22.60 -0.83
N MET A 68 11.74 -23.70 -0.17
CA MET A 68 10.75 -24.58 0.46
C MET A 68 10.83 -24.47 1.97
N HIS A 69 9.68 -24.50 2.64
CA HIS A 69 9.52 -24.63 4.07
C HIS A 69 8.76 -25.93 4.35
N HIS A 70 9.36 -26.81 5.15
CA HIS A 70 8.66 -27.99 5.62
C HIS A 70 7.66 -27.61 6.71
N PHE A 71 6.37 -27.67 6.36
CA PHE A 71 5.27 -27.34 7.25
C PHE A 71 4.81 -28.60 7.99
N ALA A 72 5.28 -28.75 9.20
CA ALA A 72 5.17 -30.01 9.97
C ALA A 72 3.71 -30.41 10.27
N GLU A 73 2.79 -29.43 10.45
CA GLU A 73 1.37 -29.69 10.69
C GLU A 73 0.71 -30.54 9.61
N MET A 74 1.12 -30.33 8.37
CA MET A 74 0.53 -31.02 7.22
C MET A 74 1.50 -32.01 6.60
N ASN A 75 2.75 -32.08 7.10
CA ASN A 75 3.85 -32.87 6.54
C ASN A 75 4.04 -32.55 5.04
N GLU A 76 4.00 -31.26 4.68
CA GLU A 76 4.11 -30.77 3.32
C GLU A 76 5.23 -29.74 3.19
N ASP A 77 5.89 -29.71 2.03
CA ASP A 77 6.87 -28.68 1.68
C ASP A 77 6.16 -27.53 0.96
N ILE A 78 6.10 -26.37 1.59
CA ILE A 78 5.39 -25.18 1.10
C ILE A 78 6.38 -24.18 0.52
N PRO A 79 6.17 -23.71 -0.74
CA PRO A 79 7.08 -22.74 -1.35
C PRO A 79 6.90 -21.33 -0.77
N TYR A 80 7.99 -20.59 -0.66
CA TYR A 80 7.99 -19.15 -0.42
C TYR A 80 8.99 -18.45 -1.33
N ALA A 81 8.78 -17.16 -1.62
CA ALA A 81 9.70 -16.37 -2.40
C ALA A 81 10.48 -15.41 -1.52
N LEU A 82 11.77 -15.30 -1.80
CA LEU A 82 12.69 -14.45 -1.07
C LEU A 82 13.56 -13.65 -2.06
N PHE A 83 13.59 -12.34 -1.86
CA PHE A 83 14.58 -11.46 -2.45
C PHE A 83 15.41 -10.83 -1.34
N VAL A 84 16.73 -10.85 -1.51
CA VAL A 84 17.67 -10.22 -0.57
C VAL A 84 18.48 -9.20 -1.35
N SER A 85 18.36 -7.93 -0.99
CA SER A 85 19.12 -6.86 -1.64
C SER A 85 20.62 -7.09 -1.50
N SER A 86 21.39 -6.73 -2.54
CA SER A 86 22.85 -6.76 -2.52
C SER A 86 23.48 -5.88 -1.41
N LYS A 87 22.68 -4.94 -0.87
CA LYS A 87 23.09 -4.05 0.24
C LYS A 87 22.93 -4.68 1.62
N VAL A 88 22.28 -5.85 1.72
CA VAL A 88 22.11 -6.58 2.99
C VAL A 88 23.46 -7.18 3.41
N ARG A 89 23.91 -6.81 4.57
CA ARG A 89 25.21 -7.25 5.13
C ARG A 89 24.99 -8.21 6.28
N LYS A 90 25.81 -9.26 6.37
CA LYS A 90 25.74 -10.25 7.46
C LYS A 90 26.03 -9.66 8.85
N ASP A 91 26.81 -8.57 8.92
CA ASP A 91 27.18 -7.90 10.16
C ASP A 91 26.15 -6.86 10.62
N LYS A 92 25.22 -6.41 9.77
CA LYS A 92 24.22 -5.39 10.07
C LYS A 92 22.79 -5.91 10.04
N ARG A 93 21.90 -5.28 10.82
CA ARG A 93 20.47 -5.55 10.75
C ARG A 93 19.88 -4.95 9.48
N ALA A 94 19.08 -5.74 8.77
CA ALA A 94 18.42 -5.34 7.53
C ALA A 94 16.91 -5.18 7.71
N PRO A 95 16.29 -4.17 7.08
CA PRO A 95 14.84 -4.06 7.06
C PRO A 95 14.22 -5.17 6.23
N MET A 96 13.02 -5.62 6.63
CA MET A 96 12.27 -6.66 5.93
C MET A 96 10.87 -6.19 5.61
N ILE A 97 10.41 -6.49 4.39
CA ILE A 97 9.01 -6.33 3.98
C ILE A 97 8.44 -7.72 3.70
N VAL A 98 7.37 -8.05 4.41
CA VAL A 98 6.58 -9.26 4.14
C VAL A 98 5.42 -8.88 3.22
N THR A 99 5.19 -9.68 2.16
CA THR A 99 4.15 -9.37 1.18
C THR A 99 3.17 -10.55 1.03
N LEU A 100 1.87 -10.25 1.07
CA LEU A 100 0.80 -11.23 1.05
C LEU A 100 -0.02 -11.13 -0.26
N HIS A 101 -0.15 -12.26 -0.98
CA HIS A 101 -0.88 -12.30 -2.25
C HIS A 101 -2.41 -12.31 -2.06
N GLY A 102 -3.15 -11.98 -3.12
CA GLY A 102 -4.60 -12.11 -3.19
C GLY A 102 -5.07 -13.56 -3.39
N ILE A 103 -6.37 -13.78 -3.28
CA ILE A 103 -6.96 -15.12 -3.45
C ILE A 103 -6.62 -15.70 -4.83
N GLY A 104 -6.25 -16.97 -4.88
CA GLY A 104 -5.79 -17.63 -6.11
C GLY A 104 -4.40 -17.24 -6.58
N GLY A 105 -3.72 -16.33 -5.86
CA GLY A 105 -2.32 -15.99 -6.10
C GLY A 105 -1.35 -16.99 -5.48
N THR A 106 -0.07 -16.68 -5.61
CA THR A 106 1.03 -17.49 -5.07
C THR A 106 2.10 -16.59 -4.43
N HIS A 107 3.05 -17.22 -3.78
CA HIS A 107 4.26 -16.56 -3.23
C HIS A 107 4.99 -15.64 -4.23
N THR A 108 4.81 -15.81 -5.56
CA THR A 108 5.47 -14.95 -6.56
C THR A 108 4.62 -13.74 -6.99
N THR A 109 3.33 -13.72 -6.68
CA THR A 109 2.39 -12.70 -7.20
C THR A 109 2.80 -11.27 -6.85
N MET A 110 3.37 -11.07 -5.67
CA MET A 110 3.80 -9.75 -5.19
C MET A 110 5.28 -9.44 -5.50
N MET A 111 6.05 -10.42 -6.01
CA MET A 111 7.46 -10.26 -6.39
C MET A 111 7.58 -9.62 -7.79
N ARG A 112 7.03 -8.43 -7.95
CA ARG A 112 7.03 -7.69 -9.22
C ARG A 112 8.36 -6.97 -9.45
N PRO A 113 8.81 -6.78 -10.69
CA PRO A 113 10.09 -6.11 -10.98
C PRO A 113 10.27 -4.76 -10.27
N ASN A 114 9.23 -3.89 -10.30
CA ASN A 114 9.29 -2.60 -9.61
C ASN A 114 9.43 -2.72 -8.09
N ALA A 115 8.79 -3.72 -7.46
CA ALA A 115 8.95 -3.98 -6.02
C ALA A 115 10.35 -4.49 -5.70
N ILE A 116 10.92 -5.34 -6.56
CA ILE A 116 12.28 -5.86 -6.43
C ILE A 116 13.30 -4.73 -6.58
N ASP A 117 13.11 -3.83 -7.56
CA ASP A 117 14.01 -2.68 -7.77
C ASP A 117 13.98 -1.71 -6.58
N LEU A 118 12.80 -1.44 -6.02
CA LEU A 118 12.64 -0.63 -4.82
C LEU A 118 13.26 -1.31 -3.59
N ALA A 119 13.11 -2.63 -3.46
CA ALA A 119 13.73 -3.39 -2.38
C ALA A 119 15.26 -3.37 -2.50
N GLU A 120 15.80 -3.50 -3.72
CA GLU A 120 17.24 -3.35 -3.98
C GLU A 120 17.72 -1.94 -3.62
N ALA A 121 17.01 -0.91 -4.08
CA ALA A 121 17.37 0.47 -3.81
C ALA A 121 17.37 0.80 -2.31
N GLY A 122 16.41 0.25 -1.55
CA GLY A 122 16.25 0.49 -0.11
C GLY A 122 17.04 -0.45 0.80
N GLY A 123 17.69 -1.48 0.26
CA GLY A 123 18.43 -2.46 1.06
C GLY A 123 17.52 -3.40 1.86
N TYR A 124 16.33 -3.74 1.32
CA TYR A 124 15.36 -4.59 1.99
C TYR A 124 15.55 -6.08 1.70
N ILE A 125 15.13 -6.90 2.64
CA ILE A 125 14.71 -8.27 2.41
C ILE A 125 13.23 -8.22 2.06
N LEU A 126 12.83 -8.79 0.91
CA LEU A 126 11.43 -8.91 0.52
C LEU A 126 11.03 -10.38 0.61
N LEU A 127 10.03 -10.68 1.44
CA LEU A 127 9.57 -12.04 1.74
C LEU A 127 8.12 -12.20 1.34
N ALA A 128 7.80 -13.26 0.61
CA ALA A 128 6.43 -13.61 0.26
C ALA A 128 6.14 -15.08 0.62
N PRO A 129 5.53 -15.33 1.78
CA PRO A 129 5.04 -16.67 2.15
C PRO A 129 3.87 -17.07 1.24
N MET A 130 3.64 -18.38 1.11
CA MET A 130 2.48 -18.94 0.39
C MET A 130 1.19 -18.77 1.19
N GLY A 131 1.28 -18.72 2.52
CA GLY A 131 0.10 -18.76 3.39
C GLY A 131 -0.60 -20.11 3.33
N TYR A 132 0.18 -21.21 3.34
CA TYR A 132 -0.21 -22.61 3.21
C TYR A 132 -0.86 -22.93 1.85
N ASN A 133 -1.92 -22.22 1.46
CA ASN A 133 -2.51 -22.39 0.15
C ASN A 133 -3.12 -21.08 -0.42
N PRO A 134 -3.49 -21.04 -1.73
CA PRO A 134 -4.00 -19.83 -2.38
C PRO A 134 -5.27 -19.21 -1.79
N ARG A 135 -5.92 -19.87 -0.80
CA ARG A 135 -7.22 -19.49 -0.21
C ARG A 135 -7.17 -19.34 1.30
N GLY A 136 -5.96 -19.31 1.89
CA GLY A 136 -5.77 -19.43 3.34
C GLY A 136 -6.13 -18.21 4.18
N TRP A 137 -6.27 -17.03 3.58
CA TRP A 137 -6.67 -15.78 4.25
C TRP A 137 -5.71 -15.27 5.35
N TYR A 138 -4.56 -15.93 5.55
CA TYR A 138 -3.55 -15.52 6.55
C TYR A 138 -4.14 -15.36 7.96
N GLY A 139 -5.11 -16.21 8.31
CA GLY A 139 -5.84 -16.14 9.57
C GLY A 139 -7.06 -15.22 9.57
N ALA A 140 -7.15 -14.26 8.62
CA ALA A 140 -8.27 -13.34 8.57
C ALA A 140 -9.61 -14.06 8.35
N PRO A 141 -10.71 -13.59 8.96
CA PRO A 141 -12.03 -14.15 8.71
C PRO A 141 -12.39 -13.99 7.23
N ALA A 142 -12.65 -15.11 6.54
CA ALA A 142 -13.10 -15.09 5.16
C ALA A 142 -14.56 -14.61 5.07
N PRO A 143 -14.93 -13.87 4.00
CA PRO A 143 -16.34 -13.57 3.75
C PRO A 143 -17.12 -14.88 3.65
N ARG A 144 -18.21 -15.00 4.38
CA ARG A 144 -19.11 -16.14 4.19
C ARG A 144 -19.68 -16.03 2.80
N GLY A 145 -19.40 -17.01 1.94
CA GLY A 145 -20.01 -17.11 0.62
C GLY A 145 -21.52 -16.98 0.77
N ARG A 146 -22.12 -15.99 0.12
CA ARG A 146 -23.60 -15.86 0.06
C ARG A 146 -24.12 -17.08 -0.68
N ARG A 147 -24.53 -18.12 0.03
CA ARG A 147 -25.43 -19.13 -0.54
C ARG A 147 -26.74 -18.41 -0.87
N GLY A 148 -26.95 -18.14 -2.18
CA GLY A 148 -28.27 -17.82 -2.70
C GLY A 148 -28.87 -16.46 -2.31
N ALA A 149 -28.09 -15.46 -1.97
CA ALA A 149 -28.64 -14.11 -1.82
C ALA A 149 -28.89 -13.49 -3.22
N PRO A 150 -30.09 -12.95 -3.50
CA PRO A 150 -30.32 -12.18 -4.71
C PRO A 150 -29.36 -11.00 -4.78
N PRO A 151 -28.99 -10.51 -5.98
CA PRO A 151 -28.17 -9.31 -6.11
C PRO A 151 -28.83 -8.18 -5.32
N ALA A 152 -28.04 -7.44 -4.54
CA ALA A 152 -28.54 -6.29 -3.81
C ALA A 152 -29.24 -5.35 -4.80
N PRO A 153 -30.44 -4.85 -4.50
CA PRO A 153 -31.12 -3.87 -5.34
C PRO A 153 -30.15 -2.70 -5.54
N ASN A 154 -30.03 -2.23 -6.77
CA ASN A 154 -29.31 -1.02 -7.12
C ASN A 154 -29.73 0.07 -6.15
N GLN A 155 -28.89 0.43 -5.20
CA GLN A 155 -29.10 1.65 -4.46
C GLN A 155 -28.90 2.79 -5.46
N ALA A 156 -30.00 3.44 -5.81
CA ALA A 156 -29.99 4.68 -6.55
C ALA A 156 -29.04 5.66 -5.84
N PRO A 157 -28.32 6.53 -6.59
CA PRO A 157 -27.49 7.54 -5.97
C PRO A 157 -28.38 8.38 -5.04
N ASN A 158 -27.96 8.53 -3.78
CA ASN A 158 -28.63 9.40 -2.83
C ASN A 158 -28.81 10.76 -3.48
N ALA A 159 -30.07 11.15 -3.70
CA ALA A 159 -30.43 12.50 -4.05
C ALA A 159 -29.93 13.42 -2.94
N ALA A 160 -28.88 14.17 -3.24
CA ALA A 160 -28.46 15.28 -2.40
C ALA A 160 -29.66 16.23 -2.29
N ALA A 161 -30.06 16.56 -1.06
CA ALA A 161 -31.10 17.50 -0.76
C ALA A 161 -30.85 18.82 -1.52
N ALA A 162 -31.74 19.16 -2.46
CA ALA A 162 -31.70 20.40 -3.19
C ALA A 162 -31.98 21.56 -2.27
N ILE A 163 -31.04 22.47 -2.12
CA ILE A 163 -31.23 23.78 -1.54
C ILE A 163 -31.99 24.61 -2.59
N PRO A 164 -33.13 25.26 -2.28
CA PRO A 164 -33.82 26.07 -3.26
C PRO A 164 -33.04 27.35 -3.59
N ALA A 165 -32.76 27.55 -4.87
CA ALA A 165 -32.15 28.78 -5.40
C ALA A 165 -33.19 29.88 -5.58
N PRO A 166 -32.83 31.17 -5.41
CA PRO A 166 -33.76 32.29 -5.61
C PRO A 166 -33.99 32.53 -7.11
N ASN A 167 -35.24 32.94 -7.41
CA ASN A 167 -35.81 33.22 -8.72
C ASN A 167 -34.97 34.20 -9.58
N GLY A 168 -34.87 33.90 -10.88
CA GLY A 168 -34.74 34.90 -11.97
C GLY A 168 -33.51 34.80 -12.83
N ALA A 169 -33.56 33.96 -13.90
CA ALA A 169 -32.88 34.21 -15.15
C ALA A 169 -33.43 33.32 -16.29
N ALA A 170 -33.56 33.89 -17.47
CA ALA A 170 -34.25 33.39 -18.63
C ALA A 170 -33.77 32.03 -19.19
N ALA A 171 -34.71 31.26 -19.70
CA ALA A 171 -34.48 29.95 -20.32
C ALA A 171 -33.72 30.06 -21.66
N VAL A 172 -32.63 29.30 -21.78
CA VAL A 172 -31.95 28.99 -23.05
C VAL A 172 -32.45 27.60 -23.48
N PRO A 173 -32.81 27.32 -24.74
CA PRO A 173 -33.35 26.04 -25.17
C PRO A 173 -32.32 24.93 -25.08
N ALA A 174 -32.71 23.82 -24.44
CA ALA A 174 -31.91 22.63 -24.28
C ALA A 174 -31.66 21.94 -25.62
N ALA A 175 -30.41 21.55 -25.87
CA ALA A 175 -30.03 20.65 -26.94
C ALA A 175 -30.58 19.23 -26.70
N PRO A 176 -30.89 18.45 -27.75
CA PRO A 176 -31.45 17.12 -27.59
C PRO A 176 -30.49 16.16 -26.88
N PRO A 177 -31.00 15.20 -26.10
CA PRO A 177 -30.14 14.24 -25.39
C PRO A 177 -29.41 13.34 -26.38
N ASN A 178 -28.08 13.36 -26.29
CA ASN A 178 -27.21 12.46 -27.02
C ASN A 178 -27.40 11.04 -26.45
N THR A 179 -28.19 10.19 -27.14
CA THR A 179 -28.34 8.80 -26.83
C THR A 179 -27.13 7.99 -27.29
N ALA A 180 -25.97 8.26 -26.68
CA ALA A 180 -24.86 7.33 -26.72
C ALA A 180 -25.25 6.12 -25.86
N ALA A 181 -25.48 4.97 -26.53
CA ALA A 181 -25.71 3.71 -25.84
C ALA A 181 -24.60 3.46 -24.81
N ALA A 182 -25.00 3.21 -23.57
CA ALA A 182 -24.06 2.81 -22.52
C ALA A 182 -23.22 1.64 -23.03
N PRO A 183 -21.89 1.65 -22.84
CA PRO A 183 -21.07 0.51 -23.24
C PRO A 183 -21.58 -0.75 -22.53
N PRO A 184 -21.56 -1.92 -23.20
CA PRO A 184 -22.05 -3.16 -22.61
C PRO A 184 -21.31 -3.39 -21.29
N GLN A 185 -22.05 -3.49 -20.20
CA GLN A 185 -21.49 -3.82 -18.90
C GLN A 185 -20.81 -5.19 -19.02
N GLY A 186 -19.48 -5.18 -19.15
CA GLY A 186 -18.67 -6.38 -19.15
C GLY A 186 -19.08 -7.19 -17.92
N ARG A 187 -19.34 -8.49 -18.13
CA ARG A 187 -19.65 -9.43 -17.06
C ARG A 187 -18.69 -9.18 -15.93
N ARG A 188 -19.19 -8.71 -14.79
CA ARG A 188 -18.43 -8.60 -13.53
C ARG A 188 -17.73 -9.93 -13.37
N GLY A 189 -16.39 -9.92 -13.32
CA GLY A 189 -15.59 -11.11 -13.23
C GLY A 189 -15.92 -11.85 -11.94
N ALA A 190 -16.90 -12.73 -11.99
CA ALA A 190 -17.17 -13.66 -10.91
C ALA A 190 -15.89 -14.50 -10.73
N LEU A 191 -15.37 -14.55 -9.51
CA LEU A 191 -14.27 -15.45 -9.18
C LEU A 191 -14.68 -16.87 -9.60
N PRO A 192 -13.77 -17.68 -10.18
CA PRO A 192 -14.07 -19.04 -10.60
C PRO A 192 -14.74 -19.84 -9.47
N PRO A 193 -15.74 -20.68 -9.79
CA PRO A 193 -16.30 -21.59 -8.80
C PRO A 193 -15.20 -22.41 -8.13
N GLY A 194 -15.24 -22.53 -6.81
CA GLY A 194 -14.21 -23.23 -6.02
C GLY A 194 -13.02 -22.38 -5.58
N LEU A 195 -12.86 -21.14 -6.09
CA LEU A 195 -11.79 -20.26 -5.62
C LEU A 195 -12.03 -19.77 -4.18
N LEU A 196 -13.28 -19.58 -3.78
CA LEU A 196 -13.65 -19.17 -2.42
C LEU A 196 -13.86 -20.34 -1.45
N ASN A 197 -14.34 -21.47 -1.97
CA ASN A 197 -14.65 -22.65 -1.17
C ASN A 197 -14.25 -23.91 -1.97
N ASN A 198 -13.23 -24.61 -1.51
CA ASN A 198 -12.87 -25.92 -2.00
C ASN A 198 -13.25 -26.95 -0.92
N PRO A 199 -14.08 -27.94 -1.23
CA PRO A 199 -14.48 -28.97 -0.26
C PRO A 199 -13.31 -29.78 0.27
N ASN A 200 -12.18 -29.81 -0.43
CA ASN A 200 -10.94 -30.47 -0.02
C ASN A 200 -10.05 -29.61 0.89
N ASP A 201 -10.41 -28.34 1.11
CA ASP A 201 -9.64 -27.50 2.03
C ASP A 201 -9.87 -27.99 3.48
N PRO A 202 -8.80 -28.04 4.31
CA PRO A 202 -8.94 -28.41 5.70
C PRO A 202 -9.84 -27.40 6.44
N PRO A 203 -10.64 -27.84 7.43
CA PRO A 203 -11.60 -26.99 8.12
C PRO A 203 -10.93 -25.83 8.89
N ASN A 204 -9.67 -26.01 9.28
CA ASN A 204 -8.81 -25.01 9.95
C ASN A 204 -7.83 -24.31 8.99
N LEU A 205 -8.19 -24.20 7.69
CA LEU A 205 -7.32 -23.65 6.67
C LEU A 205 -6.74 -22.27 7.05
N ARG A 206 -7.53 -21.41 7.70
CA ARG A 206 -7.09 -20.07 8.08
C ARG A 206 -6.00 -20.09 9.13
N GLU A 207 -6.17 -20.94 10.14
CA GLU A 207 -5.20 -21.16 11.21
C GLU A 207 -3.89 -21.73 10.65
N LEU A 208 -3.97 -22.68 9.71
CA LEU A 208 -2.81 -23.23 9.01
C LEU A 208 -2.10 -22.16 8.19
N SER A 209 -2.87 -21.33 7.47
CA SER A 209 -2.34 -20.20 6.68
C SER A 209 -1.63 -19.16 7.53
N GLU A 210 -2.21 -18.79 8.66
CA GLU A 210 -1.58 -17.88 9.61
C GLU A 210 -0.29 -18.46 10.15
N LYS A 211 -0.33 -19.72 10.59
CA LYS A 211 0.81 -20.40 11.19
C LYS A 211 1.97 -20.52 10.22
N GLU A 212 1.73 -21.04 9.01
CA GLU A 212 2.75 -21.15 7.96
C GLU A 212 3.40 -19.80 7.68
N THR A 213 2.58 -18.76 7.52
CA THR A 213 3.08 -17.39 7.28
C THR A 213 4.03 -16.93 8.39
N LEU A 214 3.67 -17.14 9.66
CA LEU A 214 4.51 -16.75 10.79
C LEU A 214 5.79 -17.59 10.89
N GLU A 215 5.73 -18.88 10.59
CA GLU A 215 6.89 -19.77 10.59
C GLU A 215 7.90 -19.38 9.51
N VAL A 216 7.46 -19.07 8.29
CA VAL A 216 8.33 -18.60 7.21
C VAL A 216 9.00 -17.27 7.56
N ILE A 217 8.25 -16.34 8.20
CA ILE A 217 8.82 -15.08 8.71
C ILE A 217 9.91 -15.37 9.75
N ASP A 218 9.65 -16.26 10.70
CA ASP A 218 10.59 -16.58 11.77
C ASP A 218 11.80 -17.39 11.23
N LEU A 219 11.61 -18.20 10.19
CA LEU A 219 12.69 -18.88 9.46
C LEU A 219 13.67 -17.87 8.85
N VAL A 220 13.16 -16.87 8.11
CA VAL A 220 13.99 -15.84 7.49
C VAL A 220 14.66 -14.96 8.55
N ARG A 221 14.00 -14.67 9.66
CA ARG A 221 14.58 -13.94 10.80
C ARG A 221 15.74 -14.67 11.46
N LYS A 222 15.72 -16.00 11.50
CA LYS A 222 16.83 -16.82 12.02
C LYS A 222 18.03 -16.83 11.06
N GLU A 223 17.77 -16.81 9.75
CA GLU A 223 18.82 -16.85 8.73
C GLU A 223 19.51 -15.49 8.57
N PHE A 224 18.74 -14.40 8.63
CA PHE A 224 19.23 -13.04 8.43
C PHE A 224 19.10 -12.22 9.72
N LYS A 225 20.02 -11.27 9.93
CA LYS A 225 19.88 -10.28 10.99
C LYS A 225 18.81 -9.25 10.63
N VAL A 226 17.53 -9.65 10.73
CA VAL A 226 16.41 -8.74 10.47
C VAL A 226 16.32 -7.68 11.55
N ASP A 227 15.99 -6.45 11.13
CA ASP A 227 15.71 -5.35 12.04
C ASP A 227 14.26 -5.39 12.49
N ASP A 228 14.02 -5.77 13.73
CA ASP A 228 12.69 -5.86 14.32
C ASP A 228 11.96 -4.51 14.37
N HIS A 229 12.70 -3.41 14.39
CA HIS A 229 12.14 -2.06 14.34
C HIS A 229 11.80 -1.61 12.92
N ARG A 230 12.26 -2.32 11.90
CA ARG A 230 12.02 -2.04 10.48
C ARG A 230 11.51 -3.30 9.74
N THR A 231 10.53 -3.96 10.35
CA THR A 231 9.80 -5.07 9.71
C THR A 231 8.40 -4.57 9.35
N TYR A 232 8.05 -4.71 8.09
CA TYR A 232 6.83 -4.17 7.49
C TYR A 232 5.98 -5.29 6.89
N LEU A 233 4.68 -5.02 6.77
CA LEU A 233 3.74 -5.96 6.16
C LEU A 233 2.91 -5.24 5.10
N MET A 234 2.79 -5.84 3.93
CA MET A 234 1.85 -5.37 2.91
C MET A 234 1.12 -6.54 2.25
N GLY A 235 -0.04 -6.28 1.66
CA GLY A 235 -0.75 -7.32 0.94
C GLY A 235 -1.88 -6.78 0.09
N HIS A 236 -2.29 -7.59 -0.89
CA HIS A 236 -3.33 -7.24 -1.85
C HIS A 236 -4.57 -8.12 -1.66
N SER A 237 -5.77 -7.53 -1.77
CA SER A 237 -7.04 -8.25 -1.75
C SER A 237 -7.20 -9.11 -0.47
N MET A 238 -7.26 -10.44 -0.60
CA MET A 238 -7.19 -11.38 0.53
C MET A 238 -5.97 -11.11 1.42
N GLY A 239 -4.79 -10.89 0.81
CA GLY A 239 -3.57 -10.51 1.53
C GLY A 239 -3.67 -9.14 2.20
N GLY A 240 -4.45 -8.20 1.63
CA GLY A 240 -4.77 -6.93 2.27
C GLY A 240 -5.63 -7.10 3.53
N ALA A 241 -6.60 -8.02 3.50
CA ALA A 241 -7.35 -8.42 4.69
C ALA A 241 -6.43 -9.07 5.72
N GLY A 242 -5.55 -9.99 5.29
CA GLY A 242 -4.52 -10.61 6.13
C GLY A 242 -3.59 -9.57 6.77
N THR A 243 -3.19 -8.55 6.01
CA THR A 243 -2.36 -7.46 6.50
C THR A 243 -3.01 -6.72 7.68
N LEU A 244 -4.27 -6.32 7.53
CA LEU A 244 -5.01 -5.62 8.61
C LEU A 244 -5.24 -6.53 9.81
N TYR A 245 -5.60 -7.79 9.58
CA TYR A 245 -5.79 -8.78 10.63
C TYR A 245 -4.50 -9.04 11.43
N LEU A 246 -3.39 -9.33 10.75
CA LEU A 246 -2.11 -9.59 11.40
C LEU A 246 -1.53 -8.36 12.10
N ALA A 247 -1.80 -7.15 11.57
CA ALA A 247 -1.43 -5.90 12.24
C ALA A 247 -2.15 -5.74 13.59
N ILE A 248 -3.44 -6.04 13.64
CA ILE A 248 -4.25 -5.96 14.86
C ILE A 248 -3.87 -7.07 15.85
N LYS A 249 -3.63 -8.28 15.35
CA LYS A 249 -3.36 -9.45 16.19
C LYS A 249 -1.93 -9.48 16.73
N TYR A 250 -0.95 -9.03 15.95
CA TYR A 250 0.48 -9.08 16.28
C TYR A 250 1.17 -7.71 16.09
N PRO A 251 0.68 -6.64 16.72
CA PRO A 251 1.18 -5.28 16.47
C PRO A 251 2.67 -5.11 16.78
N GLN A 252 3.20 -5.94 17.69
CA GLN A 252 4.62 -5.89 18.06
C GLN A 252 5.56 -6.44 16.97
N ARG A 253 5.02 -7.07 15.91
CA ARG A 253 5.84 -7.59 14.80
C ARG A 253 6.09 -6.56 13.71
N TRP A 254 5.31 -5.46 13.65
CA TRP A 254 5.28 -4.56 12.50
C TRP A 254 5.62 -3.12 12.88
N ALA A 255 6.47 -2.48 12.07
CA ALA A 255 6.77 -1.06 12.18
C ALA A 255 5.75 -0.19 11.43
N ALA A 256 5.24 -0.68 10.31
CA ALA A 256 4.14 -0.10 9.54
C ALA A 256 3.53 -1.16 8.62
N VAL A 257 2.29 -0.92 8.16
CA VAL A 257 1.60 -1.83 7.26
C VAL A 257 0.94 -1.10 6.10
N ALA A 258 0.79 -1.80 4.93
CA ALA A 258 0.11 -1.27 3.76
C ALA A 258 -0.88 -2.29 3.18
N ALA A 259 -2.16 -1.96 3.10
CA ALA A 259 -3.20 -2.82 2.55
C ALA A 259 -3.72 -2.27 1.22
N LEU A 260 -3.61 -3.08 0.16
CA LEU A 260 -3.98 -2.74 -1.20
C LEU A 260 -5.29 -3.44 -1.57
N ALA A 261 -6.31 -2.66 -1.97
CA ALA A 261 -7.65 -3.16 -2.28
C ALA A 261 -8.11 -4.26 -1.30
N PRO A 262 -8.04 -4.03 0.04
CA PRO A 262 -8.20 -5.08 1.04
C PRO A 262 -9.61 -5.68 1.02
N ALA A 263 -9.71 -7.01 0.84
CA ALA A 263 -10.98 -7.74 0.94
C ALA A 263 -11.41 -7.94 2.42
N ALA A 264 -11.23 -6.90 3.23
CA ALA A 264 -11.39 -6.93 4.68
C ALA A 264 -12.85 -6.70 5.13
N PHE A 265 -13.78 -7.42 4.51
CA PHE A 265 -15.22 -7.31 4.80
C PHE A 265 -15.59 -7.73 6.23
N THR A 266 -14.87 -8.70 6.77
CA THR A 266 -15.17 -9.39 8.04
C THR A 266 -14.09 -9.20 9.08
N VAL A 267 -13.01 -8.50 8.76
CA VAL A 267 -11.99 -8.10 9.74
C VAL A 267 -12.57 -7.02 10.64
N ASP A 268 -12.45 -7.22 11.95
CA ASP A 268 -12.98 -6.30 12.94
C ASP A 268 -12.22 -4.97 12.96
N ARG A 269 -12.89 -3.89 12.59
CA ARG A 269 -12.33 -2.53 12.59
C ARG A 269 -12.16 -1.93 14.00
N GLU A 270 -12.90 -2.42 14.99
CA GLU A 270 -12.74 -1.96 16.39
C GLU A 270 -11.34 -2.30 16.92
N GLY A 271 -10.70 -3.34 16.35
CA GLY A 271 -9.32 -3.68 16.62
C GLY A 271 -8.31 -2.55 16.38
N LEU A 272 -8.64 -1.54 15.56
CA LEU A 272 -7.81 -0.35 15.36
C LEU A 272 -7.56 0.41 16.66
N GLY A 273 -8.53 0.42 17.58
CA GLY A 273 -8.39 1.04 18.91
C GLY A 273 -7.28 0.42 19.76
N LYS A 274 -6.87 -0.82 19.47
CA LYS A 274 -5.77 -1.52 20.16
C LYS A 274 -4.39 -1.15 19.61
N ILE A 275 -4.33 -0.54 18.42
CA ILE A 275 -3.09 -0.25 17.69
C ILE A 275 -2.96 1.22 17.26
N PRO A 276 -3.27 2.22 18.10
CA PRO A 276 -3.34 3.63 17.69
C PRO A 276 -2.00 4.23 17.26
N LYS A 277 -0.90 3.54 17.53
CA LYS A 277 0.46 3.95 17.13
C LYS A 277 0.93 3.28 15.85
N MET A 278 0.21 2.27 15.33
CA MET A 278 0.58 1.54 14.11
C MET A 278 0.38 2.43 12.88
N PRO A 279 1.44 2.77 12.13
CA PRO A 279 1.28 3.46 10.85
C PRO A 279 0.60 2.52 9.84
N ILE A 280 -0.52 2.98 9.24
CA ILE A 280 -1.29 2.20 8.26
C ILE A 280 -1.45 3.00 6.98
N MET A 281 -1.11 2.40 5.84
CA MET A 281 -1.47 2.90 4.51
C MET A 281 -2.52 2.00 3.87
N LEU A 282 -3.56 2.60 3.28
CA LEU A 282 -4.55 1.94 2.44
C LEU A 282 -4.47 2.51 1.03
N VAL A 283 -4.47 1.64 0.01
CA VAL A 283 -4.55 2.01 -1.40
C VAL A 283 -5.72 1.26 -2.03
N HIS A 284 -6.67 1.95 -2.67
CA HIS A 284 -7.84 1.32 -3.27
C HIS A 284 -8.23 2.03 -4.57
N GLY A 285 -8.52 1.25 -5.62
CA GLY A 285 -9.02 1.79 -6.89
C GLY A 285 -10.51 2.12 -6.81
N ASP A 286 -10.93 3.27 -7.32
CA ASP A 286 -12.34 3.69 -7.31
C ASP A 286 -13.21 2.91 -8.31
N MET A 287 -12.57 2.27 -9.31
CA MET A 287 -13.21 1.40 -10.29
C MET A 287 -13.07 -0.10 -9.97
N ASP A 288 -12.69 -0.45 -8.74
CA ASP A 288 -12.56 -1.84 -8.30
C ASP A 288 -13.92 -2.55 -8.29
N THR A 289 -14.09 -3.51 -9.22
CA THR A 289 -15.31 -4.30 -9.36
C THR A 289 -15.26 -5.62 -8.57
N VAL A 290 -14.12 -5.98 -8.00
CA VAL A 290 -13.90 -7.22 -7.21
C VAL A 290 -14.12 -6.94 -5.73
N VAL A 291 -13.41 -5.96 -5.19
CA VAL A 291 -13.62 -5.45 -3.84
C VAL A 291 -14.09 -4.00 -3.96
N PRO A 292 -15.38 -3.72 -3.73
CA PRO A 292 -15.90 -2.35 -3.86
C PRO A 292 -15.10 -1.35 -3.03
N VAL A 293 -14.79 -0.19 -3.60
CA VAL A 293 -14.03 0.88 -2.94
C VAL A 293 -14.64 1.32 -1.61
N THR A 294 -15.96 1.09 -1.43
CA THR A 294 -16.67 1.34 -0.15
C THR A 294 -16.05 0.58 1.02
N VAL A 295 -15.38 -0.56 0.78
CA VAL A 295 -14.64 -1.29 1.82
C VAL A 295 -13.42 -0.48 2.28
N GLY A 296 -12.63 0.05 1.34
CA GLY A 296 -11.48 0.90 1.65
C GLY A 296 -11.90 2.19 2.37
N ARG A 297 -12.97 2.84 1.88
CA ARG A 297 -13.55 4.04 2.51
C ARG A 297 -14.02 3.77 3.94
N ALA A 298 -14.67 2.62 4.20
CA ALA A 298 -15.10 2.24 5.54
C ALA A 298 -13.92 2.01 6.50
N TRP A 299 -12.79 1.48 6.02
CA TRP A 299 -11.57 1.37 6.81
C TRP A 299 -10.93 2.73 7.06
N ALA A 300 -10.91 3.63 6.05
CA ALA A 300 -10.40 4.99 6.20
C ALA A 300 -11.23 5.78 7.25
N GLU A 301 -12.55 5.67 7.22
CA GLU A 301 -13.42 6.30 8.24
C GLU A 301 -13.18 5.70 9.64
N ALA A 302 -13.02 4.38 9.75
CA ALA A 302 -12.68 3.76 11.03
C ALA A 302 -11.33 4.26 11.57
N MET A 303 -10.32 4.47 10.71
CA MET A 303 -9.03 5.04 11.11
C MET A 303 -9.15 6.51 11.56
N LYS A 304 -10.08 7.28 11.01
CA LYS A 304 -10.36 8.65 11.46
C LYS A 304 -11.08 8.68 12.82
N SER A 305 -11.94 7.69 13.08
CA SER A 305 -12.73 7.63 14.32
C SER A 305 -11.93 7.20 15.56
N VAL A 306 -10.72 6.64 15.37
CA VAL A 306 -9.80 6.30 16.46
C VAL A 306 -8.63 7.30 16.48
N PRO A 307 -7.96 7.52 17.62
CA PRO A 307 -6.85 8.48 17.72
C PRO A 307 -5.55 7.91 17.10
N MET A 308 -5.63 7.46 15.84
CA MET A 308 -4.47 6.96 15.12
C MET A 308 -3.48 8.09 14.84
N LYS A 309 -2.22 7.89 15.21
CA LYS A 309 -1.17 8.90 15.01
C LYS A 309 -0.79 9.08 13.55
N THR A 310 -0.82 7.98 12.78
CA THR A 310 -0.37 7.98 11.38
C THR A 310 -1.20 7.01 10.57
N TYR A 311 -1.99 7.53 9.64
CA TYR A 311 -2.62 6.73 8.60
C TYR A 311 -2.67 7.51 7.30
N GLN A 312 -2.70 6.78 6.18
CA GLN A 312 -2.83 7.35 4.85
C GLN A 312 -3.83 6.50 4.04
N TYR A 313 -4.79 7.17 3.40
CA TYR A 313 -5.69 6.53 2.43
C TYR A 313 -5.47 7.15 1.07
N ILE A 314 -5.18 6.33 0.07
CA ILE A 314 -5.03 6.70 -1.33
C ILE A 314 -6.15 6.02 -2.11
N GLU A 315 -7.10 6.80 -2.61
CA GLU A 315 -8.07 6.36 -3.59
C GLU A 315 -7.53 6.66 -4.98
N VAL A 316 -7.39 5.62 -5.80
CA VAL A 316 -6.74 5.71 -7.12
C VAL A 316 -7.80 5.95 -8.18
N PRO A 317 -7.86 7.15 -8.78
CA PRO A 317 -8.84 7.45 -9.84
C PRO A 317 -8.67 6.53 -11.04
N GLY A 318 -9.77 5.91 -11.50
CA GLY A 318 -9.76 4.95 -12.60
C GLY A 318 -9.05 3.62 -12.29
N GLY A 319 -8.56 3.44 -11.07
CA GLY A 319 -7.87 2.22 -10.64
C GLY A 319 -8.82 1.05 -10.47
N ASP A 320 -8.46 -0.11 -10.99
CA ASP A 320 -9.15 -1.38 -10.77
C ASP A 320 -8.46 -2.24 -9.69
N HIS A 321 -9.02 -3.42 -9.43
CA HIS A 321 -8.51 -4.36 -8.43
C HIS A 321 -7.05 -4.76 -8.65
N GLY A 322 -6.62 -4.88 -9.89
CA GLY A 322 -5.28 -5.36 -10.26
C GLY A 322 -4.24 -4.24 -10.36
N THR A 323 -4.64 -3.07 -10.83
CA THR A 323 -3.73 -1.94 -11.08
C THR A 323 -3.09 -1.41 -9.80
N VAL A 324 -3.81 -1.42 -8.68
CA VAL A 324 -3.32 -0.95 -7.39
C VAL A 324 -2.11 -1.75 -6.85
N ILE A 325 -1.89 -2.97 -7.33
CA ILE A 325 -0.74 -3.78 -6.90
C ILE A 325 0.60 -3.11 -7.30
N GLY A 326 0.63 -2.47 -8.47
CA GLY A 326 1.86 -1.90 -9.04
C GLY A 326 1.94 -0.38 -9.01
N SER A 327 0.80 0.31 -8.93
CA SER A 327 0.72 1.76 -9.17
C SER A 327 1.36 2.63 -8.08
N HIS A 328 1.37 2.17 -6.82
CA HIS A 328 1.81 2.96 -5.67
C HIS A 328 2.93 2.29 -4.87
N GLN A 329 3.72 1.43 -5.52
CA GLN A 329 4.83 0.74 -4.83
C GLN A 329 5.86 1.73 -4.28
N ALA A 330 6.20 2.78 -5.02
CA ALA A 330 7.17 3.77 -4.59
C ALA A 330 6.70 4.53 -3.34
N GLU A 331 5.42 4.91 -3.29
CA GLU A 331 4.81 5.58 -2.15
C GLU A 331 4.75 4.66 -0.92
N ILE A 332 4.46 3.37 -1.11
CA ILE A 332 4.43 2.37 -0.04
C ILE A 332 5.84 2.19 0.54
N PHE A 333 6.86 2.03 -0.30
CA PHE A 333 8.24 1.91 0.15
C PHE A 333 8.72 3.19 0.85
N ALA A 334 8.35 4.38 0.32
CA ALA A 334 8.65 5.66 0.97
C ALA A 334 7.92 5.80 2.31
N PHE A 335 6.68 5.31 2.41
CA PHE A 335 5.94 5.27 3.67
C PHE A 335 6.65 4.37 4.69
N PHE A 336 7.06 3.16 4.31
CA PHE A 336 7.80 2.27 5.19
C PHE A 336 9.13 2.86 5.66
N ALA A 337 9.88 3.50 4.75
CA ALA A 337 11.18 4.11 5.09
C ALA A 337 11.09 5.23 6.14
N LYS A 338 9.91 5.87 6.29
CA LYS A 338 9.66 6.94 7.28
C LYS A 338 9.27 6.41 8.65
N HIS A 339 8.98 5.11 8.80
CA HIS A 339 8.46 4.54 10.03
C HIS A 339 9.38 3.46 10.59
N SER A 340 9.64 3.55 11.87
CA SER A 340 10.29 2.51 12.68
C SER A 340 9.54 2.37 14.00
N ARG A 341 9.60 1.19 14.58
CA ARG A 341 8.94 0.92 15.87
C ARG A 341 9.84 1.29 17.05
#